data_8cc56d4e5c2c4f2a88930cbef3710ef9
#
_entry.id   8cc56d4e5c2c4f2a88930cbef3710ef9
#
_cell.length_a   1.000
_cell.length_b   1.000
_cell.length_c   1.000
_cell.angle_alpha   90.00
_cell.angle_beta   90.00
_cell.angle_gamma   90.00
#
_symmetry.space_group_name_H-M   'P 1'
#
loop_
_entity.id
_entity.type
_entity.pdbx_description
1 polymer ?
#
loop_
_entity_poly.entity_id
_entity_poly.type
_entity_poly.pdbx_seq_one_letter_code
_entity_poly.pdbx_strand_id
1 'polypeptide(L)' 'LGDRNKSINDFRANKILTCTLKNLVIDVSNKDDWKIEDYSFIKGKTQIPVSKCEIKD' A
#
# COMPACT_ATOMS: atom_id res chain seq x y z
N LEU A 1 -1.58 -7.75 -14.84
CA LEU A 1 -0.86 -8.51 -13.85
C LEU A 1 -0.33 -7.59 -12.79
N GLY A 2 -0.99 -7.57 -11.65
CA GLY A 2 -0.59 -6.71 -10.56
C GLY A 2 0.86 -6.94 -10.17
N ASP A 3 1.67 -5.93 -10.31
CA ASP A 3 3.07 -6.04 -9.94
C ASP A 3 3.21 -5.65 -8.48
N ARG A 4 3.12 -6.66 -7.61
CA ARG A 4 3.23 -6.44 -6.17
C ARG A 4 4.59 -5.87 -5.79
N ASN A 5 5.64 -6.29 -6.51
CA ASN A 5 6.98 -5.79 -6.24
C ASN A 5 7.10 -4.31 -6.55
N LYS A 6 6.42 -3.86 -7.60
CA LYS A 6 6.44 -2.44 -7.94
C LYS A 6 5.81 -1.60 -6.83
N SER A 7 4.67 -2.04 -6.32
CA SER A 7 4.01 -1.32 -5.22
C SER A 7 4.90 -1.27 -3.97
N ILE A 8 5.55 -2.37 -3.65
CA ILE A 8 6.45 -2.42 -2.50
C ILE A 8 7.64 -1.49 -2.72
N ASN A 9 8.21 -1.49 -3.92
CA ASN A 9 9.34 -0.61 -4.23
C ASN A 9 8.93 0.86 -4.16
N ASP A 10 7.74 1.19 -4.67
CA ASP A 10 7.22 2.56 -4.58
C ASP A 10 7.03 2.98 -3.13
N PHE A 11 6.51 2.09 -2.32
CA PHE A 11 6.34 2.37 -0.89
C PHE A 11 7.69 2.65 -0.23
N ARG A 12 8.70 1.85 -0.53
CA ARG A 12 10.04 2.01 0.05
C ARG A 12 10.71 3.29 -0.43
N ALA A 13 10.32 3.77 -1.60
CA ALA A 13 10.85 5.02 -2.16
C ALA A 13 10.09 6.24 -1.64
N ASN A 14 9.28 6.07 -0.61
CA ASN A 14 8.49 7.13 0.02
C ASN A 14 7.42 7.73 -0.90
N LYS A 15 6.98 6.94 -1.87
CA LYS A 15 5.87 7.36 -2.73
C LYS A 15 4.55 7.03 -2.06
N ILE A 16 3.52 7.75 -2.44
CA ILE A 16 2.18 7.52 -1.90
C ILE A 16 1.45 6.54 -2.79
N LEU A 17 0.84 5.54 -2.17
CA LEU A 17 0.05 4.55 -2.87
C LEU A 17 -1.43 4.73 -2.52
N THR A 18 -2.29 4.52 -3.49
CA THR A 18 -3.73 4.54 -3.28
C THR A 18 -4.23 3.11 -3.25
N CYS A 19 -4.86 2.75 -2.15
CA CYS A 19 -5.42 1.42 -1.96
C CYS A 19 -6.94 1.49 -2.01
N THR A 20 -7.54 0.71 -2.90
CA THR A 20 -8.98 0.69 -3.06
C THR A 20 -9.55 -0.57 -2.46
N LEU A 21 -10.41 -0.40 -1.48
CA LEU A 21 -11.19 -1.46 -0.88
C LEU A 21 -12.64 -1.28 -1.32
N LYS A 22 -13.52 -2.20 -0.93
CA LYS A 22 -14.90 -2.21 -1.44
C LYS A 22 -15.56 -0.83 -1.54
N ASN A 23 -15.59 -0.09 -0.45
CA ASN A 23 -16.24 1.22 -0.39
C ASN A 23 -15.30 2.28 0.12
N LEU A 24 -14.00 2.02 0.09
CA LEU A 24 -13.06 2.87 0.78
C LEU A 24 -11.79 3.01 -0.03
N VAL A 25 -11.28 4.22 -0.09
CA VAL A 25 -9.99 4.50 -0.71
C VAL A 25 -9.08 5.05 0.37
N ILE A 26 -7.91 4.43 0.54
CA ILE A 26 -6.96 4.79 1.58
C ILE A 26 -5.61 5.08 0.94
N ASP A 27 -4.99 6.19 1.33
CA ASP A 27 -3.63 6.50 0.92
C ASP A 27 -2.65 5.85 1.90
N VAL A 28 -1.66 5.16 1.34
CA VAL A 28 -0.64 4.47 2.13
C VAL A 28 0.72 5.05 1.81
N SER A 29 1.48 5.36 2.84
CA SER A 29 2.80 5.95 2.67
C SER A 29 3.71 5.47 3.80
N ASN A 30 4.98 5.26 3.48
CA ASN A 30 5.97 4.88 4.47
C ASN A 30 6.10 5.92 5.60
N LYS A 31 5.74 7.15 5.30
CA LYS A 31 5.82 8.24 6.28
C LYS A 31 4.68 8.20 7.30
N ASP A 32 3.64 7.42 7.03
CA ASP A 32 2.46 7.34 7.89
C ASP A 32 2.45 6.09 8.77
N ASP A 33 3.62 5.57 9.09
CA ASP A 33 3.77 4.40 9.97
C ASP A 33 3.20 3.12 9.40
N TRP A 34 2.99 3.05 8.09
CA TRP A 34 2.62 1.82 7.45
C TRP A 34 3.83 0.91 7.34
N LYS A 35 3.60 -0.40 7.46
CA LYS A 35 4.65 -1.41 7.33
C LYS A 35 4.22 -2.43 6.29
N ILE A 36 5.18 -3.18 5.78
CA ILE A 36 4.91 -4.26 4.84
C ILE A 36 5.18 -5.59 5.51
N GLU A 37 4.21 -6.49 5.42
CA GLU A 37 4.36 -7.86 5.93
C GLU A 37 3.50 -8.78 5.07
N ASP A 38 4.09 -9.85 4.54
CA ASP A 38 3.39 -10.84 3.70
C ASP A 38 2.63 -10.20 2.55
N TYR A 39 3.28 -9.27 1.85
CA TYR A 39 2.66 -8.56 0.73
C TYR A 39 1.40 -7.81 1.13
N SER A 40 1.39 -7.29 2.35
CA SER A 40 0.29 -6.46 2.83
C SER A 40 0.84 -5.23 3.51
N PHE A 41 0.11 -4.12 3.42
CA PHE A 41 0.42 -2.92 4.19
C PHE A 41 -0.32 -3.00 5.51
N ILE A 42 0.40 -2.80 6.60
CA ILE A 42 -0.16 -2.95 7.95
C ILE A 42 0.04 -1.68 8.74
N LYS A 43 -1.03 -1.23 9.37
CA LYS A 43 -0.98 -0.09 10.29
C LYS A 43 -1.97 -0.35 11.42
N GLY A 44 -1.43 -0.60 12.61
CA GLY A 44 -2.28 -0.96 13.75
C GLY A 44 -3.05 -2.24 13.47
N LYS A 45 -4.37 -2.13 13.43
CA LYS A 45 -5.24 -3.26 13.13
C LYS A 45 -5.65 -3.33 11.67
N THR A 46 -5.20 -2.39 10.87
CA THR A 46 -5.55 -2.32 9.46
C THR A 46 -4.56 -3.12 8.64
N GLN A 47 -5.06 -3.94 7.74
CA GLN A 47 -4.24 -4.73 6.85
C GLN A 47 -4.83 -4.64 5.44
N ILE A 48 -4.00 -4.25 4.48
CA ILE A 48 -4.44 -4.05 3.10
C ILE A 48 -3.50 -4.80 2.16
N PRO A 49 -4.01 -5.73 1.35
CA PRO A 49 -3.15 -6.43 0.38
C PRO A 49 -2.53 -5.45 -0.62
N VAL A 50 -1.24 -5.62 -0.91
CA VAL A 50 -0.58 -4.72 -1.86
C VAL A 50 -1.20 -4.80 -3.25
N SER A 51 -1.86 -5.91 -3.58
CA SER A 51 -2.53 -6.05 -4.87
C SER A 51 -3.70 -5.10 -5.05
N LYS A 52 -4.19 -4.52 -3.97
CA LYS A 52 -5.27 -3.53 -4.01
C LYS A 52 -4.75 -2.11 -4.12
N CYS A 53 -3.45 -1.94 -4.17
CA CYS A 53 -2.82 -0.61 -4.12
C CYS A 53 -2.06 -0.33 -5.41
N GLU A 54 -2.03 0.94 -5.78
CA GLU A 54 -1.25 1.38 -6.93
C GLU A 54 -0.70 2.77 -6.64
N ILE A 55 0.32 3.16 -7.41
CA ILE A 55 0.93 4.45 -7.19
C ILE A 55 -0.06 5.57 -7.45
N LYS A 56 -0.03 6.58 -6.58
CA LYS A 56 -0.88 7.75 -6.71
C LYS A 56 -0.12 8.80 -7.49
N ASP A 57 -0.63 9.17 -8.61
CA ASP A 57 -0.04 10.23 -9.44
C ASP A 57 -0.54 11.60 -9.04
#